data_d1416967bdb76ee1539e2a15656e1dcf
#
_entry.id   d1416967bdb76ee1539e2a15656e1dcf
#
_cell.length_a   1.000
_cell.length_b   1.000
_cell.length_c   1.000
_cell.angle_alpha   90.00
_cell.angle_beta   90.00
_cell.angle_gamma   90.00
#
_symmetry.space_group_name_H-M   'P 1'
#
loop_
_entity.id
_entity.type
_entity.pdbx_description
1 polymer ?
#
loop_
_entity_poly.entity_id
_entity_poly.type
_entity_poly.pdbx_seq_one_letter_code
_entity_poly.pdbx_strand_id
1 'polypeptide(L)'
;MEQNLDILRQEIVDKSLEAFREGLFSGTSGNMSCRVAPDEMLITPTSVRYDMLRAQGIVRMKLDGTVLEGKLQPSSEWRMHAAVYKAYGETNAVFHTHSPYATAFAVVRKSIPAVLIESCIFLGGDIRCADYAAPGTESVGTNAIPALKDRGGCTLANHGVLAVGKDLAQAYLRAEYIEDVAKVYTFSKVLGTPVELASL
;
A
#
# COMPACT_ATOMS: atom_id res chain seq x y z
N MET A 1 -5.66 -23.49 10.84
CA MET A 1 -5.14 -22.77 12.03
C MET A 1 -5.78 -21.40 11.99
N GLU A 2 -6.65 -21.10 12.95
CA GLU A 2 -7.10 -19.74 13.15
C GLU A 2 -5.85 -18.92 13.48
N GLN A 3 -5.45 -18.01 12.59
CA GLN A 3 -4.46 -17.01 12.91
C GLN A 3 -5.00 -16.24 14.12
N ASN A 4 -4.18 -16.06 15.14
CA ASN A 4 -4.58 -15.27 16.30
C ASN A 4 -4.80 -13.82 15.83
N LEU A 5 -6.07 -13.44 15.61
CA LEU A 5 -6.46 -12.13 15.08
C LEU A 5 -5.93 -10.97 15.93
N ASP A 6 -5.74 -11.18 17.23
CA ASP A 6 -5.21 -10.16 18.12
C ASP A 6 -3.73 -9.86 17.84
N ILE A 7 -2.95 -10.89 17.46
CA ILE A 7 -1.55 -10.70 17.03
C ILE A 7 -1.52 -9.88 15.73
N LEU A 8 -2.34 -10.24 14.75
CA LEU A 8 -2.41 -9.50 13.49
C LEU A 8 -2.90 -8.06 13.67
N ARG A 9 -3.87 -7.83 14.56
CA ARG A 9 -4.32 -6.47 14.90
C ARG A 9 -3.18 -5.65 15.48
N GLN A 10 -2.39 -6.23 16.39
CA GLN A 10 -1.24 -5.55 16.99
C GLN A 10 -0.14 -5.29 15.94
N GLU A 11 0.14 -6.25 15.07
CA GLU A 11 1.12 -6.08 13.97
C GLU A 11 0.71 -4.95 13.03
N ILE A 12 -0.58 -4.83 12.67
CA ILE A 12 -1.08 -3.69 11.89
C ILE A 12 -0.82 -2.37 12.61
N VAL A 13 -1.07 -2.31 13.93
CA VAL A 13 -0.82 -1.09 14.73
C VAL A 13 0.66 -0.73 14.73
N ASP A 14 1.52 -1.71 14.99
CA ASP A 14 2.97 -1.50 15.09
C ASP A 14 3.55 -1.03 13.75
N LYS A 15 3.17 -1.68 12.63
CA LYS A 15 3.59 -1.27 11.29
C LYS A 15 3.00 0.07 10.86
N SER A 16 1.77 0.38 11.26
CA SER A 16 1.19 1.71 10.99
C SER A 16 1.90 2.82 11.75
N LEU A 17 2.32 2.57 12.99
CA LEU A 17 3.06 3.53 13.80
C LEU A 17 4.49 3.72 13.27
N GLU A 18 5.14 2.65 12.82
CA GLU A 18 6.44 2.68 12.17
C GLU A 18 6.37 3.53 10.89
N ALA A 19 5.41 3.26 10.00
CA ALA A 19 5.16 4.03 8.79
C ALA A 19 4.89 5.52 9.04
N PHE A 20 4.17 5.83 10.12
CA PHE A 20 3.92 7.22 10.52
C PHE A 20 5.22 7.92 10.98
N ARG A 21 6.09 7.22 11.72
CA ARG A 21 7.38 7.77 12.17
C ARG A 21 8.37 7.98 11.02
N GLU A 22 8.31 7.14 10.01
CA GLU A 22 9.17 7.20 8.82
C GLU A 22 8.64 8.12 7.72
N GLY A 23 7.44 8.70 7.91
CA GLY A 23 6.85 9.64 6.97
C GLY A 23 6.20 9.00 5.75
N LEU A 24 5.97 7.69 5.76
CA LEU A 24 5.17 7.00 4.75
C LEU A 24 3.68 7.32 4.92
N PHE A 25 3.25 7.50 6.18
CA PHE A 25 1.93 8.02 6.53
C PHE A 25 2.01 9.47 6.98
N SER A 26 1.04 10.27 6.62
CA SER A 26 0.94 11.67 7.02
C SER A 26 -0.43 11.98 7.63
N GLY A 27 -0.45 12.47 8.85
CA GLY A 27 -1.70 12.77 9.56
C GLY A 27 -2.55 11.51 9.78
N THR A 28 -3.67 11.41 9.08
CA THR A 28 -4.57 10.24 9.03
C THR A 28 -4.62 9.60 7.64
N SER A 29 -3.75 10.05 6.73
CA SER A 29 -3.68 9.53 5.35
C SER A 29 -2.91 8.22 5.29
N GLY A 30 -3.29 7.39 4.34
CA GLY A 30 -2.79 6.02 4.22
C GLY A 30 -3.65 5.04 5.00
N ASN A 31 -3.43 3.76 4.78
CA ASN A 31 -4.14 2.66 5.45
C ASN A 31 -3.45 1.33 5.14
N MET A 32 -3.72 0.35 6.01
CA MET A 32 -3.14 -0.99 5.89
C MET A 32 -4.21 -2.04 6.15
N SER A 33 -4.13 -3.16 5.45
CA SER A 33 -4.96 -4.33 5.71
C SER A 33 -4.19 -5.62 5.58
N CYS A 34 -4.71 -6.69 6.19
CA CYS A 34 -4.29 -8.06 5.91
C CYS A 34 -5.50 -8.97 5.73
N ARG A 35 -5.37 -9.94 4.83
CA ARG A 35 -6.35 -11.00 4.60
C ARG A 35 -6.31 -11.99 5.77
N VAL A 36 -7.47 -12.35 6.31
CA VAL A 36 -7.59 -13.31 7.43
C VAL A 36 -8.41 -14.55 7.06
N ALA A 37 -9.21 -14.45 5.99
CA ALA A 37 -9.93 -15.55 5.36
C ALA A 37 -10.10 -15.24 3.86
N PRO A 38 -10.55 -16.18 3.02
CA PRO A 38 -10.68 -15.95 1.58
C PRO A 38 -11.47 -14.69 1.19
N ASP A 39 -12.49 -14.33 1.97
CA ASP A 39 -13.38 -13.19 1.75
C ASP A 39 -13.35 -12.16 2.89
N GLU A 40 -12.35 -12.23 3.81
CA GLU A 40 -12.27 -11.35 4.98
C GLU A 40 -10.90 -10.69 5.12
N MET A 41 -10.89 -9.48 5.66
CA MET A 41 -9.69 -8.73 6.00
C MET A 41 -9.80 -8.03 7.35
N LEU A 42 -8.66 -7.79 7.98
CA LEU A 42 -8.46 -6.75 8.99
C LEU A 42 -7.99 -5.49 8.28
N ILE A 43 -8.51 -4.31 8.68
CA ILE A 43 -8.14 -3.03 8.07
C ILE A 43 -8.10 -1.93 9.14
N THR A 44 -7.19 -0.97 8.96
CA THR A 44 -7.13 0.25 9.79
C THR A 44 -8.43 1.05 9.69
N PRO A 45 -8.87 1.71 10.78
CA PRO A 45 -10.05 2.55 10.78
C PRO A 45 -9.79 3.88 10.06
N THR A 46 -10.87 4.53 9.59
CA THR A 46 -10.78 5.89 9.03
C THR A 46 -10.58 6.95 10.11
N SER A 47 -9.86 8.02 9.77
CA SER A 47 -9.74 9.25 10.58
C SER A 47 -9.14 9.07 11.98
N VAL A 48 -8.42 7.98 12.24
CA VAL A 48 -7.67 7.79 13.48
C VAL A 48 -6.19 8.10 13.24
N ARG A 49 -5.61 8.95 14.10
CA ARG A 49 -4.16 9.22 14.06
C ARG A 49 -3.39 7.96 14.48
N TYR A 50 -2.31 7.68 13.79
CA TYR A 50 -1.54 6.44 13.99
C TYR A 50 -0.86 6.35 15.36
N ASP A 51 -0.48 7.46 15.96
CA ASP A 51 0.05 7.53 17.33
C ASP A 51 -1.03 7.20 18.41
N MET A 52 -2.30 7.27 18.03
CA MET A 52 -3.45 6.92 18.89
C MET A 52 -4.12 5.60 18.51
N LEU A 53 -3.71 4.96 17.42
CA LEU A 53 -4.29 3.70 16.97
C LEU A 53 -4.01 2.58 17.99
N ARG A 54 -4.99 1.72 18.22
CA ARG A 54 -4.92 0.57 19.14
C ARG A 54 -5.48 -0.67 18.45
N ALA A 55 -5.05 -1.86 18.86
CA ALA A 55 -5.47 -3.13 18.28
C ALA A 55 -7.00 -3.29 18.21
N GLN A 56 -7.73 -2.85 19.26
CA GLN A 56 -9.20 -2.87 19.31
C GLN A 56 -9.86 -1.92 18.29
N GLY A 57 -9.10 -0.99 17.71
CA GLY A 57 -9.56 -0.08 16.66
C GLY A 57 -9.52 -0.70 15.25
N ILE A 58 -8.77 -1.80 15.08
CA ILE A 58 -8.68 -2.49 13.78
C ILE A 58 -10.00 -3.20 13.49
N VAL A 59 -10.54 -2.95 12.31
CA VAL A 59 -11.87 -3.45 11.89
C VAL A 59 -11.69 -4.76 11.12
N ARG A 60 -12.49 -5.80 11.47
CA ARG A 60 -12.64 -7.01 10.68
C ARG A 60 -13.86 -6.88 9.79
N MET A 61 -13.69 -7.12 8.50
CA MET A 61 -14.77 -6.97 7.53
C MET A 61 -14.62 -7.95 6.37
N LYS A 62 -15.72 -8.19 5.67
CA LYS A 62 -15.72 -8.93 4.40
C LYS A 62 -15.29 -8.03 3.24
N LEU A 63 -14.83 -8.67 2.15
CA LEU A 63 -14.48 -7.98 0.91
C LEU A 63 -15.70 -7.42 0.15
N ASP A 64 -16.92 -7.66 0.62
CA ASP A 64 -18.16 -7.07 0.13
C ASP A 64 -18.57 -5.79 0.88
N GLY A 65 -17.85 -5.46 1.97
CA GLY A 65 -18.11 -4.29 2.81
C GLY A 65 -18.84 -4.59 4.14
N THR A 66 -19.26 -5.82 4.36
CA THR A 66 -19.91 -6.22 5.62
C THR A 66 -18.91 -6.17 6.77
N VAL A 67 -19.13 -5.31 7.76
CA VAL A 67 -18.33 -5.26 8.99
C VAL A 67 -18.74 -6.41 9.90
N LEU A 68 -17.75 -7.21 10.31
CA LEU A 68 -17.94 -8.37 11.21
C LEU A 68 -17.60 -8.03 12.64
N GLU A 69 -16.51 -7.28 12.86
CA GLU A 69 -16.03 -6.87 14.18
C GLU A 69 -15.38 -5.49 14.11
N GLY A 70 -15.55 -4.72 15.17
CA GLY A 70 -14.97 -3.38 15.33
C GLY A 70 -16.02 -2.34 15.69
N LYS A 71 -15.61 -1.35 16.48
CA LYS A 71 -16.48 -0.22 16.91
C LYS A 71 -16.29 1.03 16.02
N LEU A 72 -15.17 1.07 15.29
CA LEU A 72 -14.82 2.19 14.42
C LEU A 72 -15.26 1.88 12.99
N GLN A 73 -15.39 2.93 12.17
CA GLN A 73 -15.61 2.75 10.73
C GLN A 73 -14.31 2.29 10.07
N PRO A 74 -14.35 1.31 9.13
CA PRO A 74 -13.17 0.93 8.36
C PRO A 74 -12.67 2.11 7.53
N SER A 75 -11.42 2.05 7.09
CA SER A 75 -10.88 3.01 6.12
C SER A 75 -11.86 3.24 4.98
N SER A 76 -12.08 4.49 4.59
CA SER A 76 -12.93 4.84 3.43
C SER A 76 -12.45 4.21 2.12
N GLU A 77 -11.20 3.73 2.09
CA GLU A 77 -10.56 3.12 0.92
C GLU A 77 -10.57 1.58 0.93
N TRP A 78 -11.35 0.96 1.82
CA TRP A 78 -11.45 -0.50 1.91
C TRP A 78 -11.78 -1.17 0.56
N ARG A 79 -12.52 -0.48 -0.33
CA ARG A 79 -12.88 -1.01 -1.66
C ARG A 79 -11.66 -1.24 -2.55
N MET A 80 -10.65 -0.37 -2.45
CA MET A 80 -9.37 -0.52 -3.14
C MET A 80 -8.66 -1.80 -2.67
N HIS A 81 -8.57 -2.02 -1.35
CA HIS A 81 -7.98 -3.23 -0.78
C HIS A 81 -8.75 -4.48 -1.21
N ALA A 82 -10.08 -4.44 -1.11
CA ALA A 82 -10.95 -5.55 -1.51
C ALA A 82 -10.79 -5.90 -3.00
N ALA A 83 -10.66 -4.91 -3.89
CA ALA A 83 -10.45 -5.14 -5.32
C ALA A 83 -9.11 -5.86 -5.57
N VAL A 84 -8.03 -5.46 -4.89
CA VAL A 84 -6.72 -6.11 -4.98
C VAL A 84 -6.79 -7.55 -4.48
N TYR A 85 -7.42 -7.80 -3.32
CA TYR A 85 -7.59 -9.15 -2.79
C TYR A 85 -8.42 -10.07 -3.69
N LYS A 86 -9.43 -9.53 -4.35
CA LYS A 86 -10.24 -10.31 -5.32
C LYS A 86 -9.45 -10.65 -6.57
N ALA A 87 -8.57 -9.76 -7.04
CA ALA A 87 -7.77 -9.95 -8.25
C ALA A 87 -6.55 -10.87 -8.03
N TYR A 88 -5.94 -10.82 -6.85
CA TYR A 88 -4.70 -11.53 -6.53
C TYR A 88 -4.88 -12.42 -5.30
N GLY A 89 -5.12 -13.70 -5.53
CA GLY A 89 -5.38 -14.68 -4.47
C GLY A 89 -4.19 -14.92 -3.53
N GLU A 90 -2.96 -14.72 -4.02
CA GLU A 90 -1.71 -14.84 -3.26
C GLU A 90 -1.38 -13.60 -2.42
N THR A 91 -2.04 -12.47 -2.67
CA THR A 91 -1.86 -11.25 -1.87
C THR A 91 -2.57 -11.38 -0.53
N ASN A 92 -1.83 -11.28 0.57
CA ASN A 92 -2.37 -11.34 1.93
C ASN A 92 -2.22 -10.03 2.71
N ALA A 93 -1.49 -9.04 2.19
CA ALA A 93 -1.41 -7.72 2.78
C ALA A 93 -1.39 -6.63 1.71
N VAL A 94 -2.04 -5.51 2.03
CA VAL A 94 -2.07 -4.29 1.19
C VAL A 94 -1.73 -3.10 2.06
N PHE A 95 -0.79 -2.29 1.58
CA PHE A 95 -0.30 -1.10 2.24
C PHE A 95 -0.45 0.10 1.30
N HIS A 96 -1.29 1.07 1.69
CA HIS A 96 -1.49 2.30 0.95
C HIS A 96 -0.87 3.48 1.68
N THR A 97 0.01 4.22 1.01
CA THR A 97 0.72 5.37 1.58
C THR A 97 0.50 6.65 0.78
N HIS A 98 0.78 7.78 1.41
CA HIS A 98 0.91 9.09 0.76
C HIS A 98 2.35 9.60 0.87
N SER A 99 3.31 8.68 0.76
CA SER A 99 4.74 8.98 0.87
C SER A 99 5.17 9.99 -0.21
N PRO A 100 5.94 11.04 0.15
CA PRO A 100 6.01 12.26 -0.65
C PRO A 100 6.73 12.10 -1.99
N TYR A 101 7.83 11.34 -2.06
CA TYR A 101 8.59 11.21 -3.30
C TYR A 101 7.85 10.39 -4.34
N ALA A 102 7.32 9.23 -3.96
CA ALA A 102 6.55 8.41 -4.87
C ALA A 102 5.24 9.09 -5.29
N THR A 103 4.57 9.78 -4.36
CA THR A 103 3.37 10.56 -4.68
C THR A 103 3.67 11.72 -5.65
N ALA A 104 4.86 12.31 -5.63
CA ALA A 104 5.24 13.33 -6.62
C ALA A 104 5.23 12.77 -8.06
N PHE A 105 5.66 11.50 -8.26
CA PHE A 105 5.52 10.83 -9.55
C PHE A 105 4.06 10.55 -9.90
N ALA A 106 3.25 10.16 -8.92
CA ALA A 106 1.81 9.97 -9.10
C ALA A 106 1.11 11.25 -9.58
N VAL A 107 1.51 12.41 -9.05
CA VAL A 107 0.96 13.74 -9.45
C VAL A 107 1.25 14.06 -10.91
N VAL A 108 2.45 13.72 -11.39
CA VAL A 108 2.82 13.91 -12.80
C VAL A 108 2.48 12.70 -13.69
N ARG A 109 1.86 11.66 -13.09
CA ARG A 109 1.39 10.43 -13.77
C ARG A 109 2.50 9.72 -14.55
N LYS A 110 3.69 9.66 -13.97
CA LYS A 110 4.85 8.97 -14.57
C LYS A 110 5.21 7.76 -13.74
N SER A 111 5.55 6.68 -14.41
CA SER A 111 6.20 5.53 -13.77
C SER A 111 7.59 5.90 -13.28
N ILE A 112 8.05 5.20 -12.24
CA ILE A 112 9.40 5.32 -11.72
C ILE A 112 10.19 4.15 -12.30
N PRO A 113 11.25 4.39 -13.08
CA PRO A 113 12.01 3.30 -13.69
C PRO A 113 12.80 2.50 -12.66
N ALA A 114 13.17 1.28 -13.01
CA ALA A 114 14.03 0.45 -12.16
C ALA A 114 15.47 0.97 -12.20
N VAL A 115 15.83 1.79 -11.23
CA VAL A 115 17.18 2.40 -11.13
C VAL A 115 18.00 1.85 -9.97
N LEU A 116 17.38 1.10 -9.06
CA LEU A 116 18.01 0.42 -7.94
C LEU A 116 17.77 -1.09 -8.03
N ILE A 117 18.71 -1.87 -7.52
CA ILE A 117 18.60 -3.34 -7.50
C ILE A 117 17.36 -3.80 -6.71
N GLU A 118 16.97 -3.06 -5.68
CA GLU A 118 15.78 -3.28 -4.87
C GLU A 118 14.49 -3.24 -5.72
N SER A 119 14.44 -2.39 -6.75
CA SER A 119 13.31 -2.35 -7.69
C SER A 119 13.14 -3.69 -8.39
N CYS A 120 14.23 -4.31 -8.83
CA CYS A 120 14.19 -5.59 -9.52
C CYS A 120 13.87 -6.75 -8.56
N ILE A 121 14.56 -6.82 -7.41
CA ILE A 121 14.47 -7.95 -6.48
C ILE A 121 13.14 -7.96 -5.72
N PHE A 122 12.70 -6.81 -5.19
CA PHE A 122 11.56 -6.74 -4.28
C PHE A 122 10.27 -6.25 -4.94
N LEU A 123 10.39 -5.41 -5.99
CA LEU A 123 9.23 -4.82 -6.65
C LEU A 123 8.94 -5.45 -8.02
N GLY A 124 9.88 -6.24 -8.58
CA GLY A 124 9.72 -6.90 -9.88
C GLY A 124 9.98 -5.99 -11.08
N GLY A 125 10.59 -4.80 -10.87
CA GLY A 125 10.96 -3.86 -11.92
C GLY A 125 10.53 -2.42 -11.66
N ASP A 126 10.05 -1.74 -12.71
CA ASP A 126 9.53 -0.37 -12.64
C ASP A 126 8.28 -0.26 -11.75
N ILE A 127 8.06 0.93 -11.16
CA ILE A 127 6.86 1.24 -10.38
C ILE A 127 5.92 2.00 -11.30
N ARG A 128 4.85 1.34 -11.73
CA ARG A 128 3.90 1.90 -12.71
C ARG A 128 2.91 2.84 -12.04
N CYS A 129 2.41 3.82 -12.80
CA CYS A 129 1.36 4.71 -12.33
C CYS A 129 0.00 4.21 -12.83
N ALA A 130 -0.91 3.88 -11.91
CA ALA A 130 -2.29 3.54 -12.22
C ALA A 130 -3.09 4.78 -12.62
N ASP A 131 -4.12 4.59 -13.45
CA ASP A 131 -5.01 5.67 -13.87
C ASP A 131 -5.78 6.28 -12.70
N TYR A 132 -6.11 7.55 -12.83
CA TYR A 132 -6.86 8.27 -11.81
C TYR A 132 -8.27 7.72 -11.61
N ALA A 133 -8.66 7.60 -10.35
CA ALA A 133 -10.04 7.40 -9.92
C ALA A 133 -10.32 8.20 -8.64
N ALA A 134 -11.58 8.53 -8.39
CA ALA A 134 -11.98 9.25 -7.19
C ALA A 134 -11.71 8.41 -5.93
N PRO A 135 -11.06 8.97 -4.87
CA PRO A 135 -10.77 8.27 -3.64
C PRO A 135 -12.02 7.62 -3.01
N GLY A 136 -11.85 6.46 -2.39
CA GLY A 136 -12.93 5.71 -1.75
C GLY A 136 -13.80 4.89 -2.70
N THR A 137 -13.63 5.01 -4.03
CA THR A 137 -14.34 4.21 -5.02
C THR A 137 -13.63 2.89 -5.31
N GLU A 138 -14.38 1.89 -5.79
CA GLU A 138 -13.81 0.62 -6.26
C GLU A 138 -12.87 0.81 -7.45
N SER A 139 -13.11 1.83 -8.27
CA SER A 139 -12.31 2.15 -9.45
C SER A 139 -10.83 2.42 -9.13
N VAL A 140 -10.49 2.91 -7.92
CA VAL A 140 -9.09 3.07 -7.50
C VAL A 140 -8.38 1.72 -7.52
N GLY A 141 -8.99 0.69 -6.92
CA GLY A 141 -8.45 -0.66 -6.92
C GLY A 141 -8.44 -1.29 -8.31
N THR A 142 -9.53 -1.15 -9.07
CA THR A 142 -9.64 -1.69 -10.43
C THR A 142 -8.56 -1.12 -11.36
N ASN A 143 -8.28 0.18 -11.27
CA ASN A 143 -7.22 0.84 -12.04
C ASN A 143 -5.82 0.45 -11.58
N ALA A 144 -5.66 0.09 -10.30
CA ALA A 144 -4.36 -0.38 -9.77
C ALA A 144 -4.00 -1.79 -10.26
N ILE A 145 -4.98 -2.67 -10.54
CA ILE A 145 -4.76 -4.06 -10.95
C ILE A 145 -3.79 -4.18 -12.15
N PRO A 146 -3.98 -3.46 -13.29
CA PRO A 146 -3.03 -3.54 -14.41
C PRO A 146 -1.62 -3.05 -14.05
N ALA A 147 -1.51 -2.02 -13.20
CA ALA A 147 -0.23 -1.46 -12.78
C ALA A 147 0.52 -2.40 -11.82
N LEU A 148 -0.21 -3.18 -11.02
CA LEU A 148 0.33 -4.19 -10.09
C LEU A 148 0.75 -5.50 -10.77
N LYS A 149 0.38 -5.71 -12.06
CA LYS A 149 0.72 -6.97 -12.74
C LYS A 149 2.23 -7.21 -12.71
N ASP A 150 2.65 -8.32 -12.08
CA ASP A 150 4.06 -8.71 -11.89
C ASP A 150 4.88 -7.68 -11.11
N ARG A 151 4.25 -6.87 -10.25
CA ARG A 151 4.88 -5.82 -9.44
C ARG A 151 4.49 -5.91 -7.97
N GLY A 152 5.43 -5.52 -7.10
CA GLY A 152 5.21 -5.44 -5.66
C GLY A 152 4.43 -4.20 -5.22
N GLY A 153 4.18 -3.25 -6.14
CA GLY A 153 3.40 -2.05 -5.88
C GLY A 153 3.33 -1.13 -7.08
N CYS A 154 2.52 -0.09 -6.95
CA CYS A 154 2.32 0.95 -7.98
C CYS A 154 2.05 2.30 -7.34
N THR A 155 2.15 3.37 -8.11
CA THR A 155 1.59 4.67 -7.73
C THR A 155 0.16 4.81 -8.25
N LEU A 156 -0.64 5.62 -7.57
CA LEU A 156 -2.03 5.94 -7.90
C LEU A 156 -2.09 7.40 -8.35
N ALA A 157 -2.51 7.68 -9.59
CA ALA A 157 -2.49 9.02 -10.17
C ALA A 157 -3.14 10.08 -9.25
N ASN A 158 -2.39 11.15 -8.93
CA ASN A 158 -2.79 12.25 -8.04
C ASN A 158 -3.27 11.82 -6.65
N HIS A 159 -2.78 10.68 -6.13
CA HIS A 159 -3.27 10.13 -4.87
C HIS A 159 -2.13 9.66 -3.95
N GLY A 160 -1.44 8.60 -4.29
CA GLY A 160 -0.42 7.99 -3.43
C GLY A 160 0.18 6.72 -4.02
N VAL A 161 0.45 5.77 -3.13
CA VAL A 161 1.13 4.50 -3.43
C VAL A 161 0.30 3.33 -2.94
N LEU A 162 0.36 2.22 -3.63
CA LEU A 162 -0.21 0.94 -3.22
C LEU A 162 0.89 -0.13 -3.31
N ALA A 163 1.22 -0.73 -2.19
CA ALA A 163 2.13 -1.88 -2.09
C ALA A 163 1.37 -3.14 -1.66
N VAL A 164 1.78 -4.28 -2.18
CA VAL A 164 1.14 -5.57 -1.92
C VAL A 164 2.16 -6.60 -1.45
N GLY A 165 1.76 -7.56 -0.65
CA GLY A 165 2.66 -8.59 -0.14
C GLY A 165 1.94 -9.87 0.27
N LYS A 166 2.72 -10.95 0.45
CA LYS A 166 2.25 -12.22 1.01
C LYS A 166 1.94 -12.13 2.51
N ASP A 167 2.45 -11.09 3.17
CA ASP A 167 2.28 -10.77 4.59
C ASP A 167 2.49 -9.27 4.82
N LEU A 168 2.18 -8.78 6.03
CA LEU A 168 2.32 -7.38 6.43
C LEU A 168 3.76 -6.88 6.31
N ALA A 169 4.74 -7.70 6.69
CA ALA A 169 6.15 -7.34 6.63
C ALA A 169 6.61 -7.10 5.19
N GLN A 170 6.22 -7.97 4.26
CA GLN A 170 6.58 -7.79 2.84
C GLN A 170 5.89 -6.58 2.20
N ALA A 171 4.59 -6.37 2.48
CA ALA A 171 3.87 -5.21 1.94
C ALA A 171 4.47 -3.89 2.46
N TYR A 172 4.83 -3.85 3.75
CA TYR A 172 5.51 -2.71 4.35
C TYR A 172 6.86 -2.45 3.71
N LEU A 173 7.75 -3.45 3.66
CA LEU A 173 9.08 -3.35 3.05
C LEU A 173 9.01 -2.84 1.58
N ARG A 174 8.02 -3.31 0.83
CA ARG A 174 7.81 -2.84 -0.54
C ARG A 174 7.37 -1.38 -0.60
N ALA A 175 6.56 -0.91 0.35
CA ALA A 175 6.19 0.50 0.43
C ALA A 175 7.40 1.39 0.74
N GLU A 176 8.31 0.96 1.63
CA GLU A 176 9.58 1.63 1.90
C GLU A 176 10.45 1.72 0.65
N TYR A 177 10.66 0.61 -0.07
CA TYR A 177 11.47 0.61 -1.29
C TYR A 177 10.86 1.46 -2.41
N ILE A 178 9.52 1.51 -2.55
CA ILE A 178 8.87 2.39 -3.52
C ILE A 178 9.24 3.86 -3.24
N GLU A 179 9.17 4.27 -1.98
CA GLU A 179 9.52 5.63 -1.58
C GLU A 179 11.01 5.92 -1.75
N ASP A 180 11.88 4.99 -1.35
CA ASP A 180 13.33 5.15 -1.45
C ASP A 180 13.79 5.23 -2.91
N VAL A 181 13.30 4.33 -3.78
CA VAL A 181 13.57 4.37 -5.23
C VAL A 181 13.12 5.69 -5.83
N ALA A 182 11.92 6.17 -5.48
CA ALA A 182 11.40 7.46 -5.96
C ALA A 182 12.29 8.62 -5.53
N LYS A 183 12.76 8.61 -4.27
CA LYS A 183 13.65 9.61 -3.70
C LYS A 183 15.00 9.62 -4.40
N VAL A 184 15.65 8.46 -4.51
CA VAL A 184 16.96 8.35 -5.18
C VAL A 184 16.85 8.76 -6.64
N TYR A 185 15.82 8.30 -7.35
CA TYR A 185 15.60 8.68 -8.76
C TYR A 185 15.39 10.18 -8.91
N THR A 186 14.64 10.82 -8.01
CA THR A 186 14.45 12.28 -8.03
C THR A 186 15.78 13.03 -7.92
N PHE A 187 16.63 12.67 -6.96
CA PHE A 187 17.93 13.32 -6.78
C PHE A 187 18.91 12.99 -7.91
N SER A 188 18.91 11.77 -8.43
CA SER A 188 19.79 11.38 -9.53
C SER A 188 19.55 12.24 -10.79
N LYS A 189 18.30 12.65 -11.03
CA LYS A 189 17.96 13.54 -12.16
C LYS A 189 18.56 14.95 -12.04
N VAL A 190 18.85 15.41 -10.83
CA VAL A 190 19.54 16.68 -10.58
C VAL A 190 21.04 16.53 -10.87
N LEU A 191 21.61 15.36 -10.62
CA LEU A 191 23.03 15.06 -10.80
C LEU A 191 23.39 14.72 -12.26
N GLY A 192 22.45 14.19 -13.03
CA GLY A 192 22.67 13.76 -14.40
C GLY A 192 21.50 12.98 -14.99
N THR A 193 21.79 12.16 -15.99
CA THR A 193 20.81 11.26 -16.58
C THR A 193 20.87 9.89 -15.89
N PRO A 194 19.83 9.49 -15.14
CA PRO A 194 19.79 8.18 -14.50
C PRO A 194 19.87 7.05 -15.54
N VAL A 195 20.54 5.97 -15.18
CA VAL A 195 20.64 4.76 -15.98
C VAL A 195 19.67 3.72 -15.42
N GLU A 196 18.78 3.23 -16.26
CA GLU A 196 17.85 2.16 -15.92
C GLU A 196 18.55 0.81 -15.91
N LEU A 197 18.20 -0.05 -14.95
CA LEU A 197 18.68 -1.42 -14.92
C LEU A 197 17.91 -2.24 -15.95
N ALA A 198 18.65 -3.02 -16.76
CA ALA A 198 18.04 -4.12 -17.48
C ALA A 198 17.49 -5.13 -16.46
N SER A 199 16.40 -5.83 -16.80
CA SER A 199 15.86 -6.89 -15.93
C SER A 199 16.96 -7.84 -15.47
N LEU A 200 17.00 -8.13 -14.17
CA LEU A 200 17.87 -9.15 -13.59
C LEU A 200 17.41 -10.55 -14.02
#